data_fd8fe87e486cc216de7d1315e74fc358
#
_entry.id   fd8fe87e486cc216de7d1315e74fc358
#
_cell.length_a   1.000
_cell.length_b   1.000
_cell.length_c   1.000
_cell.angle_alpha   90.00
_cell.angle_beta   90.00
_cell.angle_gamma   90.00
#
_symmetry.space_group_name_H-M   'P 1'
#
loop_
_entity.id
_entity.type
_entity.pdbx_description
1 polymer ?
#
loop_
_entity_poly.entity_id
_entity_poly.type
_entity_poly.pdbx_seq_one_letter_code
_entity_poly.pdbx_strand_id
1 'polypeptide(L)'
;MHTKPLLKILKEQDISEDDLYCNPHWPLNDEFSRELSSQGKAPTKIHNNCSGKHTAMLLMCKYFEFDYDQYWSENHPLQILLVDYLSDLFQYKLTNIAIDGCGAPIPYVDSRSVVKSADKLLKEDSEAAVAWQRIISAMKDNPYLVAGTGRFDSLLMDRSNNKITAKVGAEGVIFIHSEKDTIIMKSLDGSRRGADLLALYFARERGLIPIDLFEIEKEVIYNKQEQEVGSIEIQKYIS
;
A
#
# COMPACT_ATOMS: atom_id res chain seq x y z
N MET A 1 -17.29 3.71 0.19
CA MET A 1 -17.29 2.33 0.73
C MET A 1 -16.15 2.11 1.73
N HIS A 2 -14.92 2.59 1.50
CA HIS A 2 -13.76 2.50 2.41
C HIS A 2 -13.98 3.17 3.77
N THR A 3 -14.63 4.34 3.82
CA THR A 3 -14.83 5.11 5.06
C THR A 3 -15.73 4.42 6.08
N LYS A 4 -16.75 3.66 5.62
CA LYS A 4 -17.72 3.03 6.53
C LYS A 4 -17.09 2.03 7.51
N PRO A 5 -16.22 1.09 7.09
CA PRO A 5 -15.55 0.18 8.02
C PRO A 5 -14.68 0.93 9.04
N LEU A 6 -13.93 1.95 8.60
CA LEU A 6 -13.07 2.72 9.49
C LEU A 6 -13.87 3.51 10.53
N LEU A 7 -14.94 4.21 10.11
CA LEU A 7 -15.83 4.92 11.03
C LEU A 7 -16.48 3.97 12.04
N LYS A 8 -16.84 2.75 11.61
CA LYS A 8 -17.37 1.73 12.52
C LYS A 8 -16.33 1.34 13.56
N ILE A 9 -15.09 1.05 13.14
CA ILE A 9 -13.99 0.68 14.03
C ILE A 9 -13.71 1.81 15.04
N LEU A 10 -13.55 3.05 14.57
CA LEU A 10 -13.31 4.21 15.43
C LEU A 10 -14.40 4.33 16.49
N LYS A 11 -15.68 4.26 16.08
CA LYS A 11 -16.82 4.33 16.99
C LYS A 11 -16.85 3.18 18.02
N GLU A 12 -16.60 1.94 17.59
CA GLU A 12 -16.58 0.76 18.47
C GLU A 12 -15.44 0.83 19.50
N GLN A 13 -14.39 1.57 19.15
CA GLN A 13 -13.22 1.75 20.02
C GLN A 13 -13.22 3.08 20.80
N ASP A 14 -14.30 3.86 20.70
CA ASP A 14 -14.41 5.17 21.36
C ASP A 14 -13.25 6.13 20.99
N ILE A 15 -12.90 6.13 19.69
CA ILE A 15 -11.89 7.02 19.10
C ILE A 15 -12.60 7.97 18.15
N SER A 16 -12.29 9.26 18.24
CA SER A 16 -12.85 10.29 17.36
C SER A 16 -12.16 10.27 15.97
N GLU A 17 -12.89 10.65 14.92
CA GLU A 17 -12.27 10.97 13.64
C GLU A 17 -11.28 12.15 13.77
N ASP A 18 -11.51 13.05 14.72
CA ASP A 18 -10.65 14.21 14.98
C ASP A 18 -9.28 13.81 15.55
N ASP A 19 -9.15 12.63 16.15
CA ASP A 19 -7.88 12.08 16.62
C ASP A 19 -6.96 11.66 15.47
N LEU A 20 -7.49 11.44 14.27
CA LEU A 20 -6.67 11.16 13.10
C LEU A 20 -5.78 12.36 12.75
N TYR A 21 -4.48 12.19 12.71
CA TYR A 21 -3.53 13.26 12.36
C TYR A 21 -3.51 13.59 10.87
N CYS A 22 -3.81 12.61 10.00
CA CYS A 22 -3.81 12.84 8.55
C CYS A 22 -4.83 13.93 8.16
N ASN A 23 -4.39 14.88 7.31
CA ASN A 23 -5.26 15.96 6.86
C ASN A 23 -6.34 15.48 5.90
N PRO A 24 -7.52 16.14 5.87
CA PRO A 24 -8.52 15.90 4.85
C PRO A 24 -7.95 16.11 3.44
N HIS A 25 -8.28 15.22 2.51
CA HIS A 25 -8.10 15.46 1.08
C HIS A 25 -9.22 14.81 0.27
N TRP A 26 -9.42 15.27 -0.95
CA TRP A 26 -10.41 14.70 -1.84
C TRP A 26 -10.07 13.23 -2.12
N PRO A 27 -11.08 12.33 -2.15
CA PRO A 27 -10.87 10.95 -2.54
C PRO A 27 -10.11 10.81 -3.86
N LEU A 28 -9.23 9.81 -3.97
CA LEU A 28 -8.46 9.57 -5.19
C LEU A 28 -9.30 9.08 -6.39
N ASN A 29 -10.54 8.66 -6.13
CA ASN A 29 -11.51 8.35 -7.16
C ASN A 29 -12.23 9.64 -7.59
N ASP A 30 -12.02 10.06 -8.84
CA ASP A 30 -12.53 11.32 -9.38
C ASP A 30 -14.06 11.39 -9.40
N GLU A 31 -14.73 10.28 -9.69
CA GLU A 31 -16.19 10.21 -9.74
C GLU A 31 -16.77 10.48 -8.35
N PHE A 32 -16.25 9.79 -7.33
CA PHE A 32 -16.68 9.98 -5.96
C PHE A 32 -16.33 11.38 -5.43
N SER A 33 -15.18 11.94 -5.83
CA SER A 33 -14.81 13.32 -5.47
C SER A 33 -15.80 14.34 -6.05
N ARG A 34 -16.19 14.17 -7.32
CA ARG A 34 -17.20 15.02 -7.97
C ARG A 34 -18.58 14.85 -7.32
N GLU A 35 -18.98 13.63 -6.99
CA GLU A 35 -20.23 13.36 -6.29
C GLU A 35 -20.24 14.07 -4.93
N LEU A 36 -19.19 13.93 -4.12
CA LEU A 36 -19.08 14.58 -2.83
C LEU A 36 -19.17 16.11 -2.95
N SER A 37 -18.45 16.68 -3.92
CA SER A 37 -18.46 18.11 -4.21
C SER A 37 -19.84 18.60 -4.69
N SER A 38 -20.52 17.85 -5.55
CA SER A 38 -21.85 18.20 -6.05
C SER A 38 -22.92 18.24 -4.96
N GLN A 39 -22.70 17.48 -3.87
CA GLN A 39 -23.55 17.51 -2.67
C GLN A 39 -23.18 18.65 -1.71
N GLY A 40 -22.26 19.54 -2.07
CA GLY A 40 -21.78 20.62 -1.21
C GLY A 40 -20.97 20.13 0.01
N LYS A 41 -20.47 18.89 -0.02
CA LYS A 41 -19.70 18.30 1.07
C LYS A 41 -18.20 18.50 0.85
N ALA A 42 -17.48 18.87 1.90
CA ALA A 42 -16.03 18.86 1.93
C ALA A 42 -15.50 17.48 2.38
N PRO A 43 -14.29 17.11 1.97
CA PRO A 43 -13.64 15.92 2.53
C PRO A 43 -13.30 16.13 4.01
N THR A 44 -13.30 15.05 4.77
CA THR A 44 -12.88 15.01 6.18
C THR A 44 -11.67 14.11 6.33
N LYS A 45 -11.10 13.97 7.52
CA LYS A 45 -9.89 13.17 7.78
C LYS A 45 -10.05 11.70 7.37
N ILE A 46 -11.25 11.13 7.49
CA ILE A 46 -11.50 9.74 7.07
C ILE A 46 -11.38 9.52 5.56
N HIS A 47 -11.48 10.58 4.75
CA HIS A 47 -11.31 10.51 3.29
C HIS A 47 -9.84 10.48 2.88
N ASN A 48 -8.90 10.74 3.80
CA ASN A 48 -7.48 10.60 3.53
C ASN A 48 -7.14 9.14 3.19
N ASN A 49 -6.32 8.92 2.16
CA ASN A 49 -5.90 7.58 1.74
C ASN A 49 -5.07 6.83 2.81
N CYS A 50 -4.52 7.55 3.79
CA CYS A 50 -3.81 6.98 4.95
C CYS A 50 -4.69 6.86 6.21
N SER A 51 -5.99 7.18 6.15
CA SER A 51 -6.88 7.11 7.32
C SER A 51 -6.89 5.73 7.99
N GLY A 52 -6.81 4.66 7.19
CA GLY A 52 -6.68 3.29 7.72
C GLY A 52 -5.38 3.07 8.50
N LYS A 53 -4.25 3.60 8.02
CA LYS A 53 -2.96 3.53 8.71
C LYS A 53 -3.03 4.29 10.05
N HIS A 54 -3.58 5.50 10.04
CA HIS A 54 -3.74 6.29 11.26
C HIS A 54 -4.72 5.65 12.25
N THR A 55 -5.83 5.07 11.77
CA THR A 55 -6.73 4.27 12.60
C THR A 55 -5.98 3.12 13.28
N ALA A 56 -5.16 2.37 12.53
CA ALA A 56 -4.38 1.27 13.10
C ALA A 56 -3.37 1.77 14.16
N MET A 57 -2.72 2.91 13.95
CA MET A 57 -1.82 3.53 14.92
C MET A 57 -2.55 3.90 16.22
N LEU A 58 -3.73 4.52 16.13
CA LEU A 58 -4.55 4.85 17.31
C LEU A 58 -5.03 3.59 18.06
N LEU A 59 -5.39 2.52 17.34
CA LEU A 59 -5.71 1.24 17.96
C LEU A 59 -4.51 0.63 18.69
N MET A 60 -3.31 0.77 18.14
CA MET A 60 -2.08 0.34 18.82
C MET A 60 -1.82 1.20 20.07
N CYS A 61 -1.98 2.52 19.99
CA CYS A 61 -1.87 3.39 21.17
C CYS A 61 -2.85 2.93 22.26
N LYS A 62 -4.10 2.66 21.90
CA LYS A 62 -5.10 2.17 22.86
C LYS A 62 -4.70 0.81 23.47
N TYR A 63 -4.21 -0.10 22.65
CA TYR A 63 -3.81 -1.45 23.10
C TYR A 63 -2.63 -1.43 24.07
N PHE A 64 -1.63 -0.54 23.80
CA PHE A 64 -0.44 -0.41 24.64
C PHE A 64 -0.57 0.67 25.73
N GLU A 65 -1.76 1.26 25.88
CA GLU A 65 -2.04 2.35 26.83
C GLU A 65 -1.13 3.57 26.63
N PHE A 66 -0.77 3.87 25.36
CA PHE A 66 -0.05 5.07 25.00
C PHE A 66 -1.03 6.24 24.79
N ASP A 67 -0.58 7.46 25.05
CA ASP A 67 -1.33 8.68 24.73
C ASP A 67 -1.56 8.77 23.20
N TYR A 68 -2.64 9.44 22.79
CA TYR A 68 -2.89 9.74 21.39
C TYR A 68 -2.19 11.02 20.93
N ASP A 69 -1.80 11.90 21.90
CA ASP A 69 -1.11 13.13 21.54
C ASP A 69 0.22 12.85 20.86
N GLN A 70 0.41 13.48 19.71
CA GLN A 70 1.63 13.37 18.90
C GLN A 70 2.03 11.91 18.54
N TYR A 71 1.08 10.97 18.42
CA TYR A 71 1.39 9.59 18.03
C TYR A 71 2.14 9.46 16.70
N TRP A 72 2.16 10.51 15.90
CA TRP A 72 2.91 10.64 14.66
C TRP A 72 4.35 11.14 14.86
N SER A 73 4.73 11.59 16.04
CA SER A 73 6.09 12.07 16.33
C SER A 73 7.04 10.89 16.40
N GLU A 74 8.23 11.00 15.78
CA GLU A 74 9.27 9.97 15.82
C GLU A 74 9.73 9.59 17.24
N ASN A 75 9.54 10.50 18.20
CA ASN A 75 9.86 10.28 19.61
C ASN A 75 8.70 9.66 20.41
N HIS A 76 7.53 9.46 19.80
CA HIS A 76 6.40 8.85 20.48
C HIS A 76 6.64 7.34 20.70
N PRO A 77 6.24 6.77 21.87
CA PRO A 77 6.45 5.34 22.18
C PRO A 77 5.98 4.39 21.08
N LEU A 78 4.85 4.70 20.42
CA LEU A 78 4.36 3.92 19.29
C LEU A 78 5.36 3.89 18.13
N GLN A 79 5.92 5.04 17.75
CA GLN A 79 6.80 5.10 16.59
C GLN A 79 8.15 4.44 16.88
N ILE A 80 8.65 4.57 18.11
CA ILE A 80 9.83 3.84 18.57
C ILE A 80 9.57 2.34 18.50
N LEU A 81 8.45 1.86 19.03
CA LEU A 81 8.04 0.45 18.98
C LEU A 81 7.97 -0.07 17.53
N LEU A 82 7.39 0.70 16.60
CA LEU A 82 7.27 0.33 15.20
C LEU A 82 8.63 0.24 14.51
N VAL A 83 9.54 1.21 14.76
CA VAL A 83 10.89 1.21 14.19
C VAL A 83 11.72 0.04 14.73
N ASP A 84 11.64 -0.24 16.02
CA ASP A 84 12.33 -1.37 16.64
C ASP A 84 11.82 -2.71 16.08
N TYR A 85 10.50 -2.89 16.03
CA TYR A 85 9.89 -4.09 15.44
C TYR A 85 10.30 -4.31 13.97
N LEU A 86 10.27 -3.23 13.16
CA LEU A 86 10.69 -3.30 11.76
C LEU A 86 12.20 -3.55 11.64
N SER A 87 13.02 -3.02 12.54
CA SER A 87 14.48 -3.27 12.57
C SER A 87 14.75 -4.75 12.83
N ASP A 88 14.04 -5.37 13.76
CA ASP A 88 14.12 -6.80 14.04
C ASP A 88 13.63 -7.65 12.86
N LEU A 89 12.50 -7.26 12.26
CA LEU A 89 11.94 -7.95 11.10
C LEU A 89 12.89 -7.94 9.90
N PHE A 90 13.52 -6.79 9.62
CA PHE A 90 14.45 -6.61 8.51
C PHE A 90 15.88 -7.02 8.85
N GLN A 91 16.18 -7.35 10.11
CA GLN A 91 17.47 -7.78 10.60
C GLN A 91 18.61 -6.74 10.44
N TYR A 92 18.26 -5.46 10.48
CA TYR A 92 19.22 -4.36 10.60
C TYR A 92 18.56 -3.13 11.23
N LYS A 93 19.38 -2.30 11.90
CA LYS A 93 18.89 -1.12 12.58
C LYS A 93 18.44 -0.04 11.59
N LEU A 94 17.17 0.33 11.66
CA LEU A 94 16.60 1.43 10.89
C LEU A 94 16.91 2.76 11.60
N THR A 95 17.76 3.58 10.99
CA THR A 95 18.22 4.85 11.59
C THR A 95 17.79 6.07 10.78
N ASN A 96 17.47 5.88 9.51
CA ASN A 96 17.06 6.97 8.63
C ASN A 96 15.56 6.99 8.55
N ILE A 97 14.94 8.04 9.08
CA ILE A 97 13.50 8.25 9.09
C ILE A 97 13.17 9.46 8.21
N ALA A 98 12.19 9.33 7.35
CA ALA A 98 11.55 10.42 6.63
C ALA A 98 10.13 10.64 7.15
N ILE A 99 9.46 11.64 6.64
CA ILE A 99 8.04 11.90 6.94
C ILE A 99 7.23 11.62 5.69
N ASP A 100 6.23 10.76 5.83
CA ASP A 100 5.26 10.44 4.78
C ASP A 100 4.33 11.64 4.49
N GLY A 101 3.71 11.66 3.33
CA GLY A 101 2.75 12.69 2.94
C GLY A 101 1.56 12.87 3.89
N CYS A 102 1.27 11.88 4.72
CA CYS A 102 0.25 11.98 5.77
C CYS A 102 0.79 12.40 7.15
N GLY A 103 2.08 12.75 7.23
CA GLY A 103 2.73 13.21 8.47
C GLY A 103 3.31 12.09 9.36
N ALA A 104 3.09 10.82 9.04
CA ALA A 104 3.66 9.72 9.82
C ALA A 104 5.15 9.48 9.49
N PRO A 105 5.99 9.09 10.48
CA PRO A 105 7.34 8.65 10.23
C PRO A 105 7.39 7.43 9.30
N ILE A 106 8.36 7.39 8.41
CA ILE A 106 8.59 6.30 7.47
C ILE A 106 10.09 5.97 7.42
N PRO A 107 10.51 4.76 7.80
CA PRO A 107 11.91 4.38 7.72
C PRO A 107 12.36 4.12 6.29
N TYR A 108 13.61 4.41 5.99
CA TYR A 108 14.27 3.95 4.78
C TYR A 108 14.56 2.46 4.91
N VAL A 109 14.06 1.68 3.96
CA VAL A 109 14.18 0.22 3.96
C VAL A 109 14.82 -0.25 2.66
N ASP A 110 15.80 -1.12 2.76
CA ASP A 110 16.34 -1.82 1.59
C ASP A 110 15.31 -2.81 1.03
N SER A 111 15.04 -2.71 -0.27
CA SER A 111 14.05 -3.55 -0.95
C SER A 111 14.33 -5.06 -0.84
N ARG A 112 15.61 -5.45 -0.81
CA ARG A 112 16.00 -6.86 -0.61
C ARG A 112 15.61 -7.38 0.77
N SER A 113 15.70 -6.52 1.79
CA SER A 113 15.30 -6.88 3.15
C SER A 113 13.79 -7.08 3.25
N VAL A 114 12.98 -6.27 2.55
CA VAL A 114 11.53 -6.46 2.47
C VAL A 114 11.18 -7.82 1.85
N VAL A 115 11.80 -8.19 0.73
CA VAL A 115 11.58 -9.49 0.07
C VAL A 115 11.99 -10.64 0.98
N LYS A 116 13.20 -10.57 1.57
CA LYS A 116 13.70 -11.62 2.47
C LYS A 116 12.79 -11.82 3.68
N SER A 117 12.26 -10.73 4.26
CA SER A 117 11.37 -10.80 5.41
C SER A 117 10.01 -11.40 5.03
N ALA A 118 9.45 -11.04 3.87
CA ALA A 118 8.23 -11.64 3.37
C ALA A 118 8.40 -13.15 3.14
N ASP A 119 9.51 -13.56 2.51
CA ASP A 119 9.81 -14.98 2.28
C ASP A 119 10.09 -15.75 3.59
N LYS A 120 10.69 -15.11 4.58
CA LYS A 120 10.92 -15.65 5.91
C LYS A 120 9.57 -15.93 6.60
N LEU A 121 8.67 -14.92 6.61
CA LEU A 121 7.34 -15.04 7.23
C LEU A 121 6.44 -16.11 6.57
N LEU A 122 6.72 -16.51 5.32
CA LEU A 122 6.05 -17.66 4.69
C LEU A 122 6.49 -19.01 5.25
N LYS A 123 7.70 -19.11 5.80
CA LYS A 123 8.36 -20.37 6.16
C LYS A 123 8.45 -20.59 7.66
N GLU A 124 8.22 -19.57 8.45
CA GLU A 124 8.31 -19.62 9.91
C GLU A 124 6.98 -20.02 10.54
N ASP A 125 7.09 -20.62 11.71
CA ASP A 125 5.97 -20.82 12.64
C ASP A 125 6.16 -19.86 13.83
N SER A 126 5.83 -18.58 13.60
CA SER A 126 5.96 -17.50 14.56
C SER A 126 4.68 -16.68 14.64
N GLU A 127 4.46 -15.95 15.73
CA GLU A 127 3.32 -15.03 15.85
C GLU A 127 3.30 -13.98 14.74
N ALA A 128 4.47 -13.50 14.34
CA ALA A 128 4.61 -12.57 13.21
C ALA A 128 4.18 -13.22 11.89
N ALA A 129 4.53 -14.49 11.65
CA ALA A 129 4.11 -15.23 10.47
C ALA A 129 2.59 -15.45 10.45
N VAL A 130 1.99 -15.81 11.58
CA VAL A 130 0.53 -15.92 11.71
C VAL A 130 -0.16 -14.59 11.42
N ALA A 131 0.33 -13.49 12.00
CA ALA A 131 -0.21 -12.15 11.73
C ALA A 131 -0.07 -11.76 10.25
N TRP A 132 1.09 -12.01 9.64
CA TRP A 132 1.35 -11.80 8.22
C TRP A 132 0.34 -12.55 7.35
N GLN A 133 0.15 -13.85 7.58
CA GLN A 133 -0.80 -14.69 6.84
C GLN A 133 -2.23 -14.16 6.94
N ARG A 134 -2.66 -13.73 8.12
CA ARG A 134 -3.98 -13.12 8.32
C ARG A 134 -4.15 -11.82 7.51
N ILE A 135 -3.12 -10.97 7.47
CA ILE A 135 -3.14 -9.73 6.68
C ILE A 135 -3.21 -10.05 5.19
N ILE A 136 -2.37 -10.97 4.71
CA ILE A 136 -2.34 -11.37 3.30
C ILE A 136 -3.68 -11.98 2.87
N SER A 137 -4.28 -12.86 3.69
CA SER A 137 -5.60 -13.41 3.44
C SER A 137 -6.66 -12.32 3.39
N ALA A 138 -6.70 -11.43 4.37
CA ALA A 138 -7.65 -10.32 4.40
C ALA A 138 -7.55 -9.40 3.16
N MET A 139 -6.34 -9.13 2.66
CA MET A 139 -6.13 -8.36 1.45
C MET A 139 -6.62 -9.10 0.21
N LYS A 140 -6.34 -10.40 0.09
CA LYS A 140 -6.81 -11.26 -1.02
C LYS A 140 -8.33 -11.36 -1.04
N ASP A 141 -8.97 -11.49 0.11
CA ASP A 141 -10.42 -11.62 0.23
C ASP A 141 -11.15 -10.29 0.00
N ASN A 142 -10.45 -9.16 0.11
CA ASN A 142 -11.01 -7.82 -0.01
C ASN A 142 -10.17 -6.90 -0.92
N PRO A 143 -9.90 -7.25 -2.20
CA PRO A 143 -9.02 -6.47 -3.08
C PRO A 143 -9.48 -5.02 -3.23
N TYR A 144 -10.79 -4.80 -3.27
CA TYR A 144 -11.36 -3.45 -3.37
C TYR A 144 -10.99 -2.58 -2.16
N LEU A 145 -10.98 -3.13 -0.95
CA LEU A 145 -10.63 -2.37 0.26
C LEU A 145 -9.14 -2.01 0.33
N VAL A 146 -8.29 -2.70 -0.42
CA VAL A 146 -6.86 -2.40 -0.48
C VAL A 146 -6.59 -1.09 -1.22
N ALA A 147 -7.24 -0.85 -2.36
CA ALA A 147 -6.94 0.34 -3.16
C ALA A 147 -8.15 1.00 -3.83
N GLY A 148 -9.21 0.27 -4.18
CA GLY A 148 -10.43 0.81 -4.74
C GLY A 148 -10.63 0.52 -6.23
N THR A 149 -11.68 1.13 -6.78
CA THR A 149 -12.12 0.92 -8.17
C THR A 149 -11.05 1.35 -9.17
N GLY A 150 -10.74 0.45 -10.12
CA GLY A 150 -9.83 0.75 -11.21
C GLY A 150 -8.36 0.88 -10.81
N ARG A 151 -8.02 0.62 -9.54
CA ARG A 151 -6.63 0.68 -9.07
C ARG A 151 -5.87 -0.59 -9.43
N PHE A 152 -4.61 -0.43 -9.79
CA PHE A 152 -3.73 -1.50 -10.25
C PHE A 152 -3.69 -2.69 -9.29
N ASP A 153 -3.46 -2.44 -8.01
CA ASP A 153 -3.36 -3.47 -6.98
C ASP A 153 -4.69 -4.23 -6.81
N SER A 154 -5.84 -3.52 -6.76
CA SER A 154 -7.15 -4.18 -6.69
C SER A 154 -7.44 -5.03 -7.92
N LEU A 155 -7.18 -4.50 -9.12
CA LEU A 155 -7.39 -5.22 -10.38
C LEU A 155 -6.48 -6.44 -10.50
N LEU A 156 -5.23 -6.32 -10.07
CA LEU A 156 -4.25 -7.39 -10.16
C LEU A 156 -4.60 -8.55 -9.21
N MET A 157 -5.00 -8.24 -7.98
CA MET A 157 -5.49 -9.25 -7.04
C MET A 157 -6.74 -9.96 -7.55
N ASP A 158 -7.75 -9.20 -7.97
CA ASP A 158 -9.02 -9.74 -8.47
C ASP A 158 -8.81 -10.65 -9.70
N ARG A 159 -8.08 -10.16 -10.72
CA ARG A 159 -7.82 -10.92 -11.95
C ARG A 159 -6.88 -12.11 -11.77
N SER A 160 -6.05 -12.13 -10.74
CA SER A 160 -5.24 -13.30 -10.38
C SER A 160 -6.04 -14.41 -9.68
N ASN A 161 -7.35 -14.27 -9.54
CA ASN A 161 -8.21 -15.12 -8.71
C ASN A 161 -7.70 -15.20 -7.26
N ASN A 162 -7.30 -14.07 -6.72
CA ASN A 162 -6.78 -13.89 -5.36
C ASN A 162 -5.56 -14.76 -5.01
N LYS A 163 -4.80 -15.19 -6.03
CA LYS A 163 -3.57 -15.98 -5.83
C LYS A 163 -2.39 -15.15 -5.34
N ILE A 164 -2.44 -13.85 -5.59
CA ILE A 164 -1.40 -12.90 -5.16
C ILE A 164 -1.97 -11.80 -4.30
N THR A 165 -1.12 -11.16 -3.54
CA THR A 165 -1.38 -9.90 -2.86
C THR A 165 -0.55 -8.82 -3.56
N ALA A 166 -1.16 -7.69 -3.86
CA ALA A 166 -0.49 -6.56 -4.46
C ALA A 166 -0.72 -5.28 -3.63
N LYS A 167 0.31 -4.44 -3.51
CA LYS A 167 0.19 -3.13 -2.89
C LYS A 167 1.08 -2.11 -3.57
N VAL A 168 0.46 -1.06 -4.03
CA VAL A 168 1.14 0.12 -4.58
C VAL A 168 1.46 1.10 -3.46
N GLY A 169 2.72 1.56 -3.41
CA GLY A 169 3.16 2.67 -2.59
C GLY A 169 3.27 3.97 -3.38
N ALA A 170 3.58 5.06 -2.70
CA ALA A 170 3.99 6.31 -3.34
C ALA A 170 5.35 6.14 -4.04
N GLU A 171 5.71 7.12 -4.89
CA GLU A 171 7.03 7.19 -5.53
C GLU A 171 7.39 5.95 -6.36
N GLY A 172 6.39 5.35 -7.07
CA GLY A 172 6.60 4.23 -7.97
C GLY A 172 7.03 2.93 -7.29
N VAL A 173 6.56 2.68 -6.08
CA VAL A 173 6.75 1.41 -5.37
C VAL A 173 5.61 0.46 -5.68
N ILE A 174 5.93 -0.78 -5.99
CA ILE A 174 4.96 -1.87 -6.18
C ILE A 174 5.48 -3.10 -5.46
N PHE A 175 4.63 -3.67 -4.62
CA PHE A 175 4.86 -4.94 -3.93
C PHE A 175 3.87 -5.97 -4.43
N ILE A 176 4.36 -7.15 -4.82
CA ILE A 176 3.55 -8.31 -5.21
C ILE A 176 4.06 -9.51 -4.42
N HIS A 177 3.15 -10.23 -3.80
CA HIS A 177 3.47 -11.37 -2.96
C HIS A 177 2.55 -12.55 -3.24
N SER A 178 3.11 -13.74 -3.24
CA SER A 178 2.41 -15.02 -3.38
C SER A 178 3.07 -16.07 -2.49
N GLU A 179 2.49 -17.26 -2.43
CA GLU A 179 3.10 -18.41 -1.75
C GLU A 179 4.40 -18.88 -2.42
N LYS A 180 4.69 -18.43 -3.64
CA LYS A 180 5.86 -18.88 -4.42
C LYS A 180 6.98 -17.86 -4.45
N ASP A 181 6.63 -16.58 -4.53
CA ASP A 181 7.62 -15.53 -4.80
C ASP A 181 7.14 -14.17 -4.31
N THR A 182 8.08 -13.28 -4.05
CA THR A 182 7.85 -11.89 -3.67
C THR A 182 8.60 -10.97 -4.62
N ILE A 183 7.91 -9.99 -5.16
CA ILE A 183 8.47 -8.97 -6.05
C ILE A 183 8.29 -7.61 -5.40
N ILE A 184 9.35 -6.83 -5.36
CA ILE A 184 9.29 -5.39 -5.05
C ILE A 184 9.93 -4.61 -6.18
N MET A 185 9.28 -3.56 -6.60
CA MET A 185 9.74 -2.65 -7.63
C MET A 185 9.76 -1.22 -7.11
N LYS A 186 10.77 -0.47 -7.53
CA LYS A 186 10.92 0.95 -7.24
C LYS A 186 11.40 1.66 -8.49
N SER A 187 10.60 2.58 -9.04
CA SER A 187 11.09 3.45 -10.09
C SER A 187 12.06 4.51 -9.55
N LEU A 188 13.10 4.82 -10.29
CA LEU A 188 14.13 5.77 -9.85
C LEU A 188 13.61 7.21 -9.84
N ASP A 189 12.73 7.55 -10.75
CA ASP A 189 12.10 8.88 -10.88
C ASP A 189 10.85 9.07 -10.01
N GLY A 190 10.45 8.04 -9.25
CA GLY A 190 9.23 8.05 -8.45
C GLY A 190 7.94 7.89 -9.24
N SER A 191 7.99 7.87 -10.58
CA SER A 191 6.82 7.72 -11.43
C SER A 191 6.29 6.28 -11.43
N ARG A 192 4.97 6.13 -11.53
CA ARG A 192 4.34 4.83 -11.77
C ARG A 192 4.37 4.42 -13.24
N ARG A 193 4.60 5.36 -14.14
CA ARG A 193 4.65 5.12 -15.58
C ARG A 193 5.75 4.11 -15.90
N GLY A 194 5.40 3.02 -16.53
CA GLY A 194 6.28 1.89 -16.80
C GLY A 194 6.50 0.94 -15.60
N ALA A 195 6.33 1.39 -14.35
CA ALA A 195 6.48 0.51 -13.19
C ALA A 195 5.40 -0.57 -13.14
N ASP A 196 4.15 -0.22 -13.44
CA ASP A 196 3.03 -1.16 -13.50
C ASP A 196 3.27 -2.22 -14.60
N LEU A 197 3.71 -1.77 -15.79
CA LEU A 197 4.05 -2.65 -16.91
C LEU A 197 5.14 -3.65 -16.55
N LEU A 198 6.21 -3.17 -15.93
CA LEU A 198 7.34 -4.00 -15.52
C LEU A 198 6.96 -4.98 -14.40
N ALA A 199 6.10 -4.55 -13.45
CA ALA A 199 5.58 -5.42 -12.40
C ALA A 199 4.73 -6.56 -12.97
N LEU A 200 3.87 -6.29 -13.94
CA LEU A 200 3.08 -7.29 -14.66
C LEU A 200 3.98 -8.27 -15.44
N TYR A 201 4.99 -7.74 -16.11
CA TYR A 201 5.95 -8.56 -16.86
C TYR A 201 6.63 -9.58 -15.93
N PHE A 202 7.21 -9.15 -14.80
CA PHE A 202 7.86 -10.06 -13.88
C PHE A 202 6.87 -11.00 -13.18
N ALA A 203 5.67 -10.55 -12.82
CA ALA A 203 4.64 -11.42 -12.27
C ALA A 203 4.26 -12.55 -13.25
N ARG A 204 4.19 -12.25 -14.55
CA ARG A 204 3.97 -13.25 -15.62
C ARG A 204 5.16 -14.19 -15.77
N GLU A 205 6.38 -13.67 -15.90
CA GLU A 205 7.61 -14.48 -16.06
C GLU A 205 7.82 -15.44 -14.87
N ARG A 206 7.35 -15.06 -13.66
CA ARG A 206 7.38 -15.90 -12.46
C ARG A 206 6.18 -16.83 -12.32
N GLY A 207 5.24 -16.80 -13.27
CA GLY A 207 4.03 -17.63 -13.24
C GLY A 207 3.06 -17.27 -12.10
N LEU A 208 3.10 -16.02 -11.61
CA LEU A 208 2.20 -15.54 -10.56
C LEU A 208 0.85 -15.12 -11.13
N ILE A 209 0.79 -14.72 -12.38
CA ILE A 209 -0.42 -14.38 -13.12
C ILE A 209 -0.48 -15.15 -14.45
N PRO A 210 -1.68 -15.40 -15.02
CA PRO A 210 -1.84 -15.96 -16.35
C PRO A 210 -1.17 -15.11 -17.43
N ILE A 211 -0.73 -15.76 -18.50
CA ILE A 211 0.01 -15.12 -19.61
C ILE A 211 -0.85 -14.08 -20.34
N ASP A 212 -2.14 -14.33 -20.45
CA ASP A 212 -3.13 -13.54 -21.19
C ASP A 212 -3.91 -12.55 -20.35
N LEU A 213 -3.55 -12.42 -19.07
CA LEU A 213 -4.32 -11.59 -18.14
C LEU A 213 -4.30 -10.10 -18.46
N PHE A 214 -3.20 -9.62 -19.04
CA PHE A 214 -2.98 -8.22 -19.42
C PHE A 214 -2.13 -8.13 -20.69
N GLU A 215 -2.36 -7.10 -21.49
CA GLU A 215 -1.42 -6.68 -22.52
C GLU A 215 -0.17 -6.08 -21.83
N ILE A 216 0.97 -6.79 -21.94
CA ILE A 216 2.17 -6.48 -21.13
C ILE A 216 3.33 -5.96 -22.01
N GLU A 217 3.17 -5.88 -23.31
CA GLU A 217 4.31 -5.60 -24.20
C GLU A 217 4.64 -4.12 -24.28
N LYS A 218 3.66 -3.27 -24.26
CA LYS A 218 3.86 -1.82 -24.25
C LYS A 218 2.71 -1.05 -23.59
N GLU A 219 3.02 0.08 -23.01
CA GLU A 219 2.06 1.09 -22.56
C GLU A 219 2.08 2.24 -23.56
N VAL A 220 0.95 2.49 -24.22
CA VAL A 220 0.82 3.58 -25.19
C VAL A 220 0.58 4.90 -24.48
N ILE A 221 1.29 5.94 -24.89
CA ILE A 221 1.15 7.30 -24.37
C ILE A 221 0.27 8.11 -25.31
N TYR A 222 -0.81 8.66 -24.78
CA TYR A 222 -1.74 9.53 -25.50
C TYR A 222 -1.62 10.97 -25.05
N ASN A 223 -1.80 11.91 -25.99
CA ASN A 223 -1.96 13.33 -25.67
C ASN A 223 -3.44 13.63 -25.29
N LYS A 224 -3.75 14.91 -25.05
CA LYS A 224 -5.12 15.34 -24.67
C LYS A 224 -6.12 15.26 -25.84
N GLN A 225 -5.67 15.08 -27.07
CA GLN A 225 -6.49 14.80 -28.26
C GLN A 225 -6.62 13.30 -28.55
N GLU A 226 -6.24 12.43 -27.62
CA GLU A 226 -6.28 10.96 -27.78
C GLU A 226 -5.41 10.42 -28.93
N GLN A 227 -4.40 11.18 -29.35
CA GLN A 227 -3.42 10.75 -30.35
C GLN A 227 -2.29 10.01 -29.65
N GLU A 228 -1.87 8.86 -30.22
CA GLU A 228 -0.66 8.16 -29.79
C GLU A 228 0.56 9.06 -30.07
N VAL A 229 1.32 9.39 -29.01
CA VAL A 229 2.50 10.25 -29.09
C VAL A 229 3.77 9.54 -28.63
N GLY A 230 3.68 8.29 -28.21
CA GLY A 230 4.80 7.48 -27.79
C GLY A 230 4.38 6.19 -27.08
N SER A 231 5.36 5.42 -26.68
CA SER A 231 5.13 4.21 -25.89
C SER A 231 6.25 3.99 -24.87
N ILE A 232 5.93 3.21 -23.83
CA ILE A 232 6.89 2.66 -22.89
C ILE A 232 6.94 1.17 -23.16
N GLU A 233 8.14 0.64 -23.41
CA GLU A 233 8.35 -0.75 -23.79
C GLU A 233 9.39 -1.39 -22.86
N ILE A 234 9.22 -2.69 -22.61
CA ILE A 234 10.19 -3.46 -21.83
C ILE A 234 11.33 -3.88 -22.76
N GLN A 235 12.52 -3.39 -22.49
CA GLN A 235 13.73 -3.84 -23.16
C GLN A 235 14.34 -5.01 -22.39
N LYS A 236 14.46 -6.16 -23.05
CA LYS A 236 15.20 -7.30 -22.50
C LYS A 236 16.69 -7.06 -22.76
N TYR A 237 17.45 -6.77 -21.71
CA TYR A 237 18.91 -6.87 -21.82
C TYR A 237 19.28 -8.35 -21.78
N ILE A 238 19.73 -8.86 -22.91
CA ILE A 238 20.38 -10.17 -22.99
C ILE A 238 21.81 -9.92 -22.47
N SER A 239 22.07 -10.32 -21.21
CA SER A 239 23.43 -10.38 -20.66
C SER A 239 24.05 -11.70 -20.95
#